data_b5723ebc45e5d4aafc00a456ca660ac5
#
_entry.id   b5723ebc45e5d4aafc00a456ca660ac5
#
_cell.length_a   1.000
_cell.length_b   1.000
_cell.length_c   1.000
_cell.angle_alpha   90.00
_cell.angle_beta   90.00
_cell.angle_gamma   90.00
#
_symmetry.space_group_name_H-M   'P 1'
#
loop_
_entity.id
_entity.type
_entity.pdbx_description
1 polymer ?
#
loop_
_entity_poly.entity_id
_entity_poly.type
_entity_poly.pdbx_seq_one_letter_code
_entity_poly.pdbx_strand_id
1 'polypeptide(L)'
;MKRLLLILILILSFQSLTKADDVRDFEIEGMSIGDSLLDHFSEKNIIKELNSKYVFKYKSDFIRIGVGTGEGFYLIKDIEQYDDIGITLKLNDKRYIIYSLSGRIFCNDVIEDCFASKKEISNDLNNFLGDNVKFKTWERVNPDDKTKKSKIFGNDFIFKKSKGLITVGVYEYSKSYSEKTSFNNHAVVAIFSEEFDNFLDNK
;
A
#
# COMPACT_ATOMS: atom_id res chain seq x y z
N MET A 1 -15.48 -9.44 13.87
CA MET A 1 -14.47 -10.31 14.52
C MET A 1 -13.28 -10.68 13.62
N LYS A 2 -13.42 -10.79 12.28
CA LYS A 2 -12.27 -11.07 11.37
C LYS A 2 -11.24 -9.92 11.27
N ARG A 3 -11.65 -8.67 11.47
CA ARG A 3 -10.81 -7.47 11.32
C ARG A 3 -9.87 -7.18 12.51
N LEU A 4 -10.19 -7.68 13.71
CA LEU A 4 -9.30 -7.56 14.88
C LEU A 4 -8.02 -8.41 14.75
N LEU A 5 -8.04 -9.43 13.88
CA LEU A 5 -6.89 -10.28 13.58
C LEU A 5 -5.83 -9.57 12.70
N LEU A 6 -6.26 -8.57 11.92
CA LEU A 6 -5.43 -7.84 10.96
C LEU A 6 -4.19 -7.20 11.58
N ILE A 7 -4.33 -6.67 12.78
CA ILE A 7 -3.26 -5.95 13.47
C ILE A 7 -2.45 -6.90 14.35
N LEU A 8 -3.08 -7.97 14.83
CA LEU A 8 -2.39 -8.96 15.65
C LEU A 8 -1.32 -9.72 14.85
N ILE A 9 -1.52 -9.93 13.53
CA ILE A 9 -0.54 -10.61 12.66
C ILE A 9 0.62 -9.68 12.29
N LEU A 10 0.37 -8.37 12.11
CA LEU A 10 1.44 -7.37 11.98
C LEU A 10 2.36 -7.36 13.22
N ILE A 11 1.86 -7.77 14.39
CA ILE A 11 2.57 -7.72 15.68
C ILE A 11 3.16 -9.07 16.07
N LEU A 12 2.60 -10.20 15.64
CA LEU A 12 3.03 -11.54 16.08
C LEU A 12 4.30 -12.06 15.40
N SER A 13 4.77 -11.42 14.34
CA SER A 13 6.11 -11.68 13.76
C SER A 13 7.24 -11.19 14.66
N PHE A 14 6.93 -10.43 15.71
CA PHE A 14 7.92 -9.83 16.62
C PHE A 14 8.12 -10.67 17.89
N GLN A 15 9.03 -11.62 17.83
CA GLN A 15 9.59 -12.27 19.05
C GLN A 15 10.60 -11.40 19.81
N SER A 16 10.65 -10.09 19.55
CA SER A 16 11.44 -9.16 20.34
C SER A 16 10.61 -7.93 20.71
N LEU A 17 10.59 -7.56 22.00
CA LEU A 17 9.93 -6.38 22.60
C LEU A 17 10.53 -5.02 22.13
N THR A 18 11.17 -4.97 20.98
CA THR A 18 11.70 -3.73 20.42
C THR A 18 10.63 -3.10 19.53
N LYS A 19 10.23 -1.87 19.86
CA LYS A 19 9.38 -1.03 18.99
C LYS A 19 9.97 -1.01 17.58
N ALA A 20 9.14 -1.29 16.56
CA ALA A 20 9.55 -1.14 15.17
C ALA A 20 10.05 0.29 14.91
N ASP A 21 11.25 0.43 14.39
CA ASP A 21 11.86 1.71 14.10
C ASP A 21 12.26 1.88 12.62
N ASP A 22 11.90 0.89 11.80
CA ASP A 22 12.13 0.86 10.36
C ASP A 22 10.89 0.35 9.60
N VAL A 23 10.64 0.87 8.41
CA VAL A 23 9.52 0.41 7.55
C VAL A 23 9.68 -1.04 7.10
N ARG A 24 10.90 -1.56 7.10
CA ARG A 24 11.22 -2.96 6.75
C ARG A 24 10.76 -3.96 7.81
N ASP A 25 10.40 -3.47 9.00
CA ASP A 25 9.84 -4.30 10.06
C ASP A 25 8.34 -4.60 9.84
N PHE A 26 7.74 -4.05 8.78
CA PHE A 26 6.32 -4.23 8.46
C PHE A 26 6.13 -5.07 7.20
N GLU A 27 5.10 -5.91 7.27
CA GLU A 27 4.73 -6.82 6.19
C GLU A 27 3.31 -6.55 5.71
N ILE A 28 3.09 -6.73 4.42
CA ILE A 28 1.76 -6.87 3.81
C ILE A 28 1.73 -8.26 3.17
N GLU A 29 0.89 -9.14 3.70
CA GLU A 29 0.75 -10.54 3.26
C GLU A 29 2.09 -11.29 3.18
N GLY A 30 2.95 -11.08 4.18
CA GLY A 30 4.26 -11.74 4.29
C GLY A 30 5.33 -11.22 3.34
N MET A 31 5.15 -10.02 2.78
CA MET A 31 6.15 -9.31 1.97
C MET A 31 6.58 -8.03 2.66
N SER A 32 7.87 -7.68 2.61
CA SER A 32 8.44 -6.48 3.21
C SER A 32 9.18 -5.60 2.20
N ILE A 33 9.40 -4.35 2.58
CA ILE A 33 10.28 -3.44 1.82
C ILE A 33 11.71 -3.99 1.86
N GLY A 34 12.32 -4.12 0.68
CA GLY A 34 13.68 -4.65 0.51
C GLY A 34 13.73 -6.12 0.14
N ASP A 35 12.64 -6.87 0.27
CA ASP A 35 12.56 -8.25 -0.21
C ASP A 35 12.70 -8.31 -1.73
N SER A 36 13.16 -9.45 -2.22
CA SER A 36 13.06 -9.80 -3.62
C SER A 36 11.70 -10.41 -3.92
N LEU A 37 11.01 -9.92 -4.95
CA LEU A 37 9.76 -10.54 -5.37
C LEU A 37 9.94 -11.98 -5.85
N LEU A 38 11.18 -12.39 -6.17
CA LEU A 38 11.53 -13.78 -6.50
C LEU A 38 11.40 -14.74 -5.31
N ASP A 39 11.41 -14.22 -4.08
CA ASP A 39 11.21 -15.04 -2.87
C ASP A 39 9.75 -15.49 -2.73
N HIS A 40 8.84 -14.81 -3.44
CA HIS A 40 7.38 -15.03 -3.36
C HIS A 40 6.79 -15.58 -4.67
N PHE A 41 7.37 -15.26 -5.83
CA PHE A 41 6.83 -15.59 -7.15
C PHE A 41 7.91 -16.03 -8.14
N SER A 42 7.53 -16.89 -9.09
CA SER A 42 8.44 -17.25 -10.18
C SER A 42 8.73 -16.05 -11.09
N GLU A 43 9.96 -15.93 -11.58
CA GLU A 43 10.36 -14.88 -12.52
C GLU A 43 9.46 -14.83 -13.77
N LYS A 44 9.03 -15.99 -14.25
CA LYS A 44 8.09 -16.10 -15.38
C LYS A 44 6.78 -15.35 -15.12
N ASN A 45 6.23 -15.45 -13.92
CA ASN A 45 4.98 -14.78 -13.55
C ASN A 45 5.21 -13.29 -13.33
N ILE A 46 6.34 -12.91 -12.72
CA ILE A 46 6.74 -11.50 -12.57
C ILE A 46 6.84 -10.82 -13.94
N ILE A 47 7.53 -11.44 -14.90
CA ILE A 47 7.66 -10.90 -16.27
C ILE A 47 6.29 -10.77 -16.95
N LYS A 48 5.40 -11.73 -16.76
CA LYS A 48 4.03 -11.64 -17.31
C LYS A 48 3.26 -10.46 -16.72
N GLU A 49 3.34 -10.28 -15.39
CA GLU A 49 2.68 -9.16 -14.72
C GLU A 49 3.25 -7.82 -15.17
N LEU A 50 4.57 -7.70 -15.29
CA LEU A 50 5.26 -6.49 -15.79
C LEU A 50 4.84 -6.09 -17.22
N ASN A 51 4.34 -7.04 -18.02
CA ASN A 51 3.83 -6.82 -19.36
C ASN A 51 2.30 -6.78 -19.42
N SER A 52 1.61 -6.82 -18.29
CA SER A 52 0.15 -6.76 -18.22
C SER A 52 -0.37 -5.35 -18.52
N LYS A 53 -1.67 -5.24 -18.77
CA LYS A 53 -2.34 -3.94 -18.98
C LYS A 53 -2.58 -3.15 -17.68
N TYR A 54 -2.36 -3.78 -16.52
CA TYR A 54 -2.62 -3.19 -15.20
C TYR A 54 -1.39 -2.56 -14.57
N VAL A 55 -0.30 -2.50 -15.32
CA VAL A 55 0.96 -1.92 -14.88
C VAL A 55 0.89 -0.39 -14.90
N PHE A 56 1.34 0.24 -13.82
CA PHE A 56 1.51 1.69 -13.77
C PHE A 56 2.99 2.06 -13.71
N LYS A 57 3.45 2.87 -14.67
CA LYS A 57 4.84 3.34 -14.74
C LYS A 57 4.96 4.74 -14.13
N TYR A 58 5.85 4.86 -13.14
CA TYR A 58 6.24 6.14 -12.58
C TYR A 58 7.42 6.71 -13.38
N LYS A 59 7.14 7.48 -14.43
CA LYS A 59 8.17 8.01 -15.33
C LYS A 59 9.13 6.91 -15.84
N SER A 60 10.46 7.08 -15.61
CA SER A 60 11.49 6.15 -16.08
C SER A 60 12.05 5.20 -15.01
N ASP A 61 11.70 5.39 -13.73
CA ASP A 61 12.48 4.79 -12.64
C ASP A 61 11.76 3.65 -11.93
N PHE A 62 10.44 3.77 -11.75
CA PHE A 62 9.65 2.80 -11.00
C PHE A 62 8.45 2.29 -11.78
N ILE A 63 8.04 1.09 -11.44
CA ILE A 63 6.90 0.40 -12.02
C ILE A 63 6.06 -0.22 -10.90
N ARG A 64 4.75 0.00 -10.92
CA ARG A 64 3.82 -0.64 -9.99
C ARG A 64 3.07 -1.74 -10.71
N ILE A 65 3.00 -2.89 -10.05
CA ILE A 65 2.29 -4.09 -10.48
C ILE A 65 1.28 -4.49 -9.40
N GLY A 66 0.35 -5.38 -9.76
CA GLY A 66 -0.68 -5.91 -8.86
C GLY A 66 -0.45 -7.37 -8.48
N VAL A 67 -0.92 -7.72 -7.28
CA VAL A 67 -1.10 -9.09 -6.80
C VAL A 67 -2.56 -9.23 -6.38
N GLY A 68 -3.21 -10.30 -6.78
CA GLY A 68 -4.61 -10.53 -6.47
C GLY A 68 -5.03 -11.97 -6.65
N THR A 69 -6.30 -12.26 -6.34
CA THR A 69 -6.90 -13.60 -6.44
C THR A 69 -7.77 -13.77 -7.69
N GLY A 70 -8.04 -12.68 -8.44
CA GLY A 70 -8.98 -12.65 -9.57
C GLY A 70 -8.34 -12.83 -10.95
N GLU A 71 -9.20 -12.99 -11.97
CA GLU A 71 -8.77 -12.98 -13.36
C GLU A 71 -8.07 -11.67 -13.72
N GLY A 72 -6.93 -11.77 -14.40
CA GLY A 72 -6.15 -10.63 -14.87
C GLY A 72 -4.85 -10.39 -14.12
N PHE A 73 -4.64 -11.01 -12.95
CA PHE A 73 -3.36 -11.02 -12.26
C PHE A 73 -2.55 -12.25 -12.66
N TYR A 74 -1.25 -12.07 -12.92
CA TYR A 74 -0.30 -13.18 -13.09
C TYR A 74 0.42 -13.51 -11.78
N LEU A 75 0.45 -12.57 -10.83
CA LEU A 75 0.91 -12.78 -9.47
C LEU A 75 -0.31 -13.13 -8.60
N ILE A 76 -0.57 -14.42 -8.47
CA ILE A 76 -1.70 -14.95 -7.70
C ILE A 76 -1.17 -15.39 -6.34
N LYS A 77 -1.80 -14.90 -5.28
CA LYS A 77 -1.52 -15.26 -3.91
C LYS A 77 -2.83 -15.30 -3.14
N ASP A 78 -2.97 -16.22 -2.22
CA ASP A 78 -4.06 -16.19 -1.24
C ASP A 78 -3.87 -14.96 -0.37
N ILE A 79 -4.74 -13.98 -0.55
CA ILE A 79 -4.74 -12.73 0.20
C ILE A 79 -5.80 -12.87 1.28
N GLU A 80 -5.39 -12.73 2.54
CA GLU A 80 -6.29 -12.93 3.69
C GLU A 80 -6.89 -11.64 4.22
N GLN A 81 -6.14 -10.56 4.14
CA GLN A 81 -6.44 -9.31 4.83
C GLN A 81 -6.89 -8.18 3.91
N TYR A 82 -6.44 -8.22 2.66
CA TYR A 82 -6.70 -7.19 1.66
C TYR A 82 -7.47 -7.77 0.48
N ASP A 83 -8.11 -6.92 -0.29
CA ASP A 83 -8.77 -7.32 -1.54
C ASP A 83 -7.78 -7.40 -2.71
N ASP A 84 -6.74 -6.56 -2.68
CA ASP A 84 -5.59 -6.64 -3.58
C ASP A 84 -4.35 -5.95 -3.00
N ILE A 85 -3.20 -6.19 -3.64
CA ILE A 85 -1.92 -5.64 -3.26
C ILE A 85 -1.27 -4.95 -4.46
N GLY A 86 -0.69 -3.78 -4.22
CA GLY A 86 0.18 -3.10 -5.17
C GLY A 86 1.63 -3.17 -4.73
N ILE A 87 2.52 -3.51 -5.64
CA ILE A 87 3.96 -3.61 -5.41
C ILE A 87 4.69 -2.67 -6.35
N THR A 88 5.60 -1.87 -5.82
CA THR A 88 6.44 -0.99 -6.64
C THR A 88 7.86 -1.52 -6.67
N LEU A 89 8.38 -1.69 -7.88
CA LEU A 89 9.71 -2.16 -8.19
C LEU A 89 10.48 -1.08 -8.95
N LYS A 90 11.81 -1.17 -8.98
CA LYS A 90 12.64 -0.36 -9.87
C LYS A 90 12.63 -0.94 -11.29
N LEU A 91 12.48 -0.08 -12.29
CA LEU A 91 12.58 -0.49 -13.69
C LEU A 91 13.98 -1.06 -13.96
N ASN A 92 14.01 -2.19 -14.69
CA ASN A 92 15.23 -2.89 -15.11
C ASN A 92 16.09 -3.50 -13.98
N ASP A 93 15.63 -3.48 -12.71
CA ASP A 93 16.30 -4.24 -11.63
C ASP A 93 15.85 -5.71 -11.68
N LYS A 94 16.71 -6.60 -12.18
CA LYS A 94 16.43 -8.04 -12.26
C LYS A 94 16.36 -8.75 -10.92
N ARG A 95 16.70 -8.08 -9.82
CA ARG A 95 16.51 -8.61 -8.47
C ARG A 95 15.06 -8.42 -8.00
N TYR A 96 14.28 -7.60 -8.69
CA TYR A 96 12.88 -7.29 -8.39
C TYR A 96 12.66 -6.88 -6.93
N ILE A 97 13.53 -5.99 -6.43
CA ILE A 97 13.45 -5.50 -5.04
C ILE A 97 12.20 -4.64 -4.85
N ILE A 98 11.50 -4.86 -3.73
CA ILE A 98 10.28 -4.17 -3.34
C ILE A 98 10.62 -2.82 -2.72
N TYR A 99 10.16 -1.72 -3.32
CA TYR A 99 10.35 -0.35 -2.86
C TYR A 99 9.09 0.26 -2.24
N SER A 100 7.92 -0.26 -2.58
CA SER A 100 6.66 0.09 -1.95
C SER A 100 5.69 -1.08 -2.00
N LEU A 101 4.93 -1.22 -0.93
CA LEU A 101 3.83 -2.17 -0.80
C LEU A 101 2.55 -1.41 -0.47
N SER A 102 1.42 -1.84 -0.99
CA SER A 102 0.12 -1.33 -0.57
C SER A 102 -0.94 -2.41 -0.59
N GLY A 103 -1.72 -2.51 0.48
CA GLY A 103 -2.92 -3.34 0.55
C GLY A 103 -4.17 -2.46 0.49
N ARG A 104 -5.16 -2.83 -0.35
CA ARG A 104 -6.44 -2.13 -0.45
C ARG A 104 -7.56 -2.96 0.16
N ILE A 105 -8.51 -2.25 0.79
CA ILE A 105 -9.74 -2.80 1.37
C ILE A 105 -10.91 -2.06 0.74
N PHE A 106 -11.69 -2.75 -0.10
CA PHE A 106 -12.87 -2.15 -0.73
C PHE A 106 -14.03 -2.01 0.26
N CYS A 107 -14.76 -0.93 0.19
CA CYS A 107 -15.76 -0.55 1.18
C CYS A 107 -17.20 -0.71 0.69
N ASN A 108 -17.47 -1.61 -0.25
CA ASN A 108 -18.80 -2.04 -0.71
C ASN A 108 -19.84 -0.90 -0.79
N ASP A 109 -19.48 0.23 -1.42
CA ASP A 109 -20.29 1.45 -1.61
C ASP A 109 -20.61 2.25 -0.33
N VAL A 110 -20.12 1.84 0.85
CA VAL A 110 -20.28 2.55 2.12
C VAL A 110 -18.97 3.24 2.47
N ILE A 111 -18.83 4.50 2.11
CA ILE A 111 -17.58 5.27 2.33
C ILE A 111 -17.21 5.37 3.82
N GLU A 112 -18.19 5.38 4.71
CA GLU A 112 -18.02 5.40 6.15
C GLU A 112 -17.22 4.19 6.67
N ASP A 113 -17.36 3.02 6.03
CA ASP A 113 -16.58 1.82 6.38
C ASP A 113 -15.09 2.01 6.05
N CYS A 114 -14.77 2.73 4.95
CA CYS A 114 -13.39 3.12 4.63
C CYS A 114 -12.80 4.02 5.71
N PHE A 115 -13.55 5.04 6.13
CA PHE A 115 -13.08 5.95 7.18
C PHE A 115 -12.97 5.25 8.54
N ALA A 116 -13.87 4.31 8.86
CA ALA A 116 -13.78 3.50 10.06
C ALA A 116 -12.51 2.64 10.05
N SER A 117 -12.23 1.94 8.94
CA SER A 117 -11.00 1.15 8.77
C SER A 117 -9.74 2.01 8.86
N LYS A 118 -9.71 3.19 8.19
CA LYS A 118 -8.61 4.14 8.29
C LYS A 118 -8.35 4.56 9.74
N LYS A 119 -9.41 4.90 10.48
CA LYS A 119 -9.32 5.34 11.87
C LYS A 119 -8.77 4.23 12.79
N GLU A 120 -9.30 3.03 12.66
CA GLU A 120 -8.88 1.86 13.45
C GLU A 120 -7.40 1.57 13.22
N ILE A 121 -6.99 1.35 11.98
CA ILE A 121 -5.61 1.06 11.61
C ILE A 121 -4.66 2.18 12.04
N SER A 122 -5.07 3.44 11.85
CA SER A 122 -4.23 4.58 12.25
C SER A 122 -4.03 4.67 13.76
N ASN A 123 -5.07 4.39 14.55
CA ASN A 123 -4.98 4.39 16.02
C ASN A 123 -4.01 3.31 16.50
N ASP A 124 -4.09 2.12 15.92
CA ASP A 124 -3.25 1.00 16.34
C ASP A 124 -1.79 1.21 15.94
N LEU A 125 -1.54 1.72 14.73
CA LEU A 125 -0.19 2.13 14.32
C LEU A 125 0.37 3.24 15.23
N ASN A 126 -0.45 4.23 15.58
CA ASN A 126 0.00 5.31 16.47
C ASN A 126 0.35 4.80 17.87
N ASN A 127 -0.45 3.89 18.41
CA ASN A 127 -0.19 3.26 19.72
C ASN A 127 1.07 2.40 19.68
N PHE A 128 1.29 1.65 18.59
CA PHE A 128 2.43 0.77 18.41
C PHE A 128 3.74 1.54 18.16
N LEU A 129 3.72 2.51 17.26
CA LEU A 129 4.90 3.26 16.84
C LEU A 129 5.30 4.36 17.83
N GLY A 130 4.33 5.00 18.49
CA GLY A 130 4.55 6.05 19.47
C GLY A 130 5.52 7.13 18.96
N ASP A 131 6.58 7.39 19.74
CA ASP A 131 7.55 8.45 19.45
C ASP A 131 8.55 8.13 18.32
N ASN A 132 8.51 6.93 17.72
CA ASN A 132 9.44 6.55 16.64
C ASN A 132 9.10 7.24 15.32
N VAL A 133 7.89 7.78 15.19
CA VAL A 133 7.38 8.42 13.99
C VAL A 133 6.98 9.87 14.20
N LYS A 134 6.92 10.62 13.10
CA LYS A 134 6.21 11.89 13.01
C LYS A 134 4.87 11.61 12.34
N PHE A 135 3.77 11.93 13.03
CA PHE A 135 2.42 11.77 12.51
C PHE A 135 1.96 13.03 11.76
N LYS A 136 1.30 12.84 10.61
CA LYS A 136 0.74 13.92 9.80
C LYS A 136 -0.58 13.47 9.18
N THR A 137 -1.62 14.28 9.25
CA THR A 137 -2.89 14.09 8.53
C THR A 137 -2.98 15.07 7.37
N TRP A 138 -3.51 14.61 6.23
CA TRP A 138 -3.71 15.43 5.06
C TRP A 138 -4.95 15.02 4.24
N GLU A 139 -5.44 15.97 3.46
CA GLU A 139 -6.49 15.78 2.45
C GLU A 139 -6.03 16.42 1.15
N ARG A 140 -6.34 15.78 0.03
CA ARG A 140 -6.08 16.35 -1.30
C ARG A 140 -7.15 15.91 -2.31
N VAL A 141 -7.32 16.70 -3.35
CA VAL A 141 -8.10 16.29 -4.52
C VAL A 141 -7.33 15.21 -5.27
N ASN A 142 -8.03 14.18 -5.75
CA ASN A 142 -7.41 13.17 -6.61
C ASN A 142 -6.94 13.83 -7.93
N PRO A 143 -5.63 13.82 -8.24
CA PRO A 143 -5.09 14.49 -9.42
C PRO A 143 -5.57 13.85 -10.74
N ASP A 144 -5.97 12.58 -10.71
CA ASP A 144 -6.42 11.85 -11.90
C ASP A 144 -7.89 12.13 -12.24
N ASP A 145 -8.67 12.67 -11.28
CA ASP A 145 -10.04 13.10 -11.53
C ASP A 145 -10.09 14.54 -12.04
N LYS A 146 -10.21 14.70 -13.37
CA LYS A 146 -10.32 16.02 -14.01
C LYS A 146 -11.49 16.86 -13.51
N THR A 147 -12.53 16.24 -12.92
CA THR A 147 -13.67 16.96 -12.33
C THR A 147 -13.35 17.56 -10.96
N LYS A 148 -12.23 17.16 -10.34
CA LYS A 148 -11.77 17.56 -9.00
C LYS A 148 -12.75 17.22 -7.87
N LYS A 149 -13.65 16.26 -8.10
CA LYS A 149 -14.67 15.85 -7.10
C LYS A 149 -14.22 14.67 -6.25
N SER A 150 -13.28 13.85 -6.74
CA SER A 150 -12.70 12.75 -5.98
C SER A 150 -11.64 13.27 -5.02
N LYS A 151 -11.61 12.70 -3.82
CA LYS A 151 -10.70 13.12 -2.74
C LYS A 151 -9.87 11.96 -2.22
N ILE A 152 -8.73 12.28 -1.63
CA ILE A 152 -7.85 11.34 -0.94
C ILE A 152 -7.56 11.92 0.44
N PHE A 153 -7.76 11.09 1.46
CA PHE A 153 -7.51 11.43 2.86
C PHE A 153 -6.41 10.52 3.40
N GLY A 154 -5.35 11.07 3.96
CA GLY A 154 -4.21 10.30 4.42
C GLY A 154 -3.79 10.62 5.86
N ASN A 155 -3.25 9.61 6.54
CA ASN A 155 -2.50 9.69 7.77
C ASN A 155 -1.12 9.10 7.53
N ASP A 156 -0.08 9.91 7.65
CA ASP A 156 1.29 9.53 7.42
C ASP A 156 2.01 9.29 8.74
N PHE A 157 2.75 8.18 8.81
CA PHE A 157 3.63 7.79 9.89
C PHE A 157 5.07 7.79 9.34
N ILE A 158 5.76 8.90 9.48
CA ILE A 158 7.10 9.15 8.93
C ILE A 158 8.14 8.70 9.95
N PHE A 159 8.91 7.68 9.63
CA PHE A 159 9.93 7.13 10.51
C PHE A 159 11.09 8.11 10.70
N LYS A 160 11.50 8.32 11.96
CA LYS A 160 12.58 9.28 12.29
C LYS A 160 13.96 8.76 11.94
N LYS A 161 14.17 7.43 12.00
CA LYS A 161 15.47 6.80 11.74
C LYS A 161 15.62 6.38 10.28
N SER A 162 14.72 5.54 9.78
CA SER A 162 14.79 5.00 8.43
C SER A 162 14.26 5.93 7.35
N LYS A 163 13.61 7.05 7.77
CA LYS A 163 12.94 8.04 6.90
C LYS A 163 11.93 7.45 5.91
N GLY A 164 11.59 6.17 6.07
CA GLY A 164 10.49 5.56 5.32
C GLY A 164 9.14 6.02 5.86
N LEU A 165 8.08 5.65 5.18
CA LEU A 165 6.73 6.16 5.41
C LEU A 165 5.71 5.02 5.39
N ILE A 166 4.78 5.02 6.36
CA ILE A 166 3.52 4.29 6.26
C ILE A 166 2.40 5.30 6.10
N THR A 167 1.58 5.14 5.07
CA THR A 167 0.36 5.92 4.86
C THR A 167 -0.87 5.03 5.05
N VAL A 168 -1.81 5.48 5.86
CA VAL A 168 -3.16 4.90 5.93
C VAL A 168 -4.13 5.90 5.31
N GLY A 169 -4.75 5.54 4.19
CA GLY A 169 -5.55 6.46 3.40
C GLY A 169 -6.95 5.96 3.06
N VAL A 170 -7.79 6.88 2.59
CA VAL A 170 -9.08 6.59 1.97
C VAL A 170 -9.11 7.30 0.62
N TYR A 171 -9.48 6.55 -0.41
CA TYR A 171 -9.81 7.08 -1.72
C TYR A 171 -11.32 7.14 -1.86
N GLU A 172 -11.85 8.37 -1.89
CA GLU A 172 -13.25 8.66 -2.16
C GLU A 172 -13.38 9.13 -3.60
N TYR A 173 -13.96 8.29 -4.45
CA TYR A 173 -14.17 8.61 -5.84
C TYR A 173 -15.55 9.18 -6.10
N SER A 174 -15.62 10.22 -6.92
CA SER A 174 -16.89 10.72 -7.42
C SER A 174 -17.58 9.65 -8.29
N LYS A 175 -18.90 9.59 -8.24
CA LYS A 175 -19.69 8.64 -9.04
C LYS A 175 -19.29 8.65 -10.51
N SER A 176 -19.15 9.84 -11.10
CA SER A 176 -18.77 10.00 -12.50
C SER A 176 -17.35 9.49 -12.83
N TYR A 177 -16.43 9.56 -11.84
CA TYR A 177 -15.08 9.03 -12.00
C TYR A 177 -15.08 7.50 -11.88
N SER A 178 -15.80 6.95 -10.89
CA SER A 178 -15.96 5.50 -10.71
C SER A 178 -16.59 4.83 -11.94
N GLU A 179 -17.67 5.38 -12.47
CA GLU A 179 -18.33 4.86 -13.69
C GLU A 179 -17.40 4.83 -14.91
N LYS A 180 -16.49 5.80 -15.01
CA LYS A 180 -15.52 5.89 -16.12
C LYS A 180 -14.33 4.97 -15.97
N THR A 181 -13.84 4.75 -14.75
CA THR A 181 -12.57 4.06 -14.48
C THR A 181 -12.74 2.67 -13.90
N SER A 182 -13.96 2.35 -13.44
CA SER A 182 -14.27 1.16 -12.64
C SER A 182 -13.52 1.12 -11.29
N PHE A 183 -13.03 2.27 -10.80
CA PHE A 183 -12.43 2.35 -9.46
C PHE A 183 -13.50 2.49 -8.40
N ASN A 184 -13.37 1.70 -7.34
CA ASN A 184 -14.25 1.72 -6.17
C ASN A 184 -13.58 2.43 -5.00
N ASN A 185 -14.39 3.03 -4.12
CA ASN A 185 -13.94 3.57 -2.85
C ASN A 185 -13.20 2.50 -2.06
N HIS A 186 -12.06 2.86 -1.46
CA HIS A 186 -11.28 1.91 -0.69
C HIS A 186 -10.44 2.61 0.39
N ALA A 187 -10.20 1.88 1.47
CA ALA A 187 -9.11 2.18 2.38
C ALA A 187 -7.82 1.54 1.85
N VAL A 188 -6.68 2.15 2.16
CA VAL A 188 -5.36 1.65 1.77
C VAL A 188 -4.38 1.76 2.92
N VAL A 189 -3.56 0.74 3.09
CA VAL A 189 -2.31 0.82 3.85
C VAL A 189 -1.17 0.75 2.85
N ALA A 190 -0.28 1.71 2.86
CA ALA A 190 0.86 1.74 1.96
C ALA A 190 2.16 1.99 2.72
N ILE A 191 3.17 1.20 2.43
CA ILE A 191 4.51 1.27 3.00
C ILE A 191 5.45 1.72 1.89
N PHE A 192 6.26 2.74 2.16
CA PHE A 192 7.19 3.33 1.22
C PHE A 192 8.61 3.28 1.77
N SER A 193 9.57 2.80 0.97
CA SER A 193 10.98 3.02 1.26
C SER A 193 11.33 4.50 1.18
N GLU A 194 12.39 4.94 1.88
CA GLU A 194 12.91 6.30 1.77
C GLU A 194 13.21 6.68 0.31
N GLU A 195 13.77 5.75 -0.47
CA GLU A 195 14.14 6.01 -1.86
C GLU A 195 12.91 6.30 -2.73
N PHE A 196 11.83 5.53 -2.56
CA PHE A 196 10.62 5.73 -3.35
C PHE A 196 9.83 6.96 -2.89
N ASP A 197 9.78 7.24 -1.58
CA ASP A 197 9.16 8.44 -1.01
C ASP A 197 9.86 9.72 -1.54
N ASN A 198 11.18 9.78 -1.45
CA ASN A 198 11.97 10.87 -2.02
C ASN A 198 11.76 11.05 -3.53
N PHE A 199 11.57 9.95 -4.27
CA PHE A 199 11.24 10.02 -5.69
C PHE A 199 9.86 10.65 -5.93
N LEU A 200 8.87 10.38 -5.07
CA LEU A 200 7.53 10.98 -5.16
C LEU A 200 7.54 12.48 -4.84
N ASP A 201 8.34 12.90 -3.87
CA ASP A 201 8.43 14.30 -3.43
C ASP A 201 9.15 15.19 -4.44
N ASN A 202 10.04 14.65 -5.27
CA ASN A 202 10.78 15.37 -6.30
C ASN A 202 10.03 15.47 -7.67
N LYS A 203 8.70 15.33 -7.64
CA LYS A 203 7.87 15.41 -8.86
C LYS A 203 7.36 16.83 -9.16
#